data_4316a452f39a2ab7f326b2298778c27a
#
_entry.id   4316a452f39a2ab7f326b2298778c27a
#
_cell.length_a   1.000
_cell.length_b   1.000
_cell.length_c   1.000
_cell.angle_alpha   90.00
_cell.angle_beta   90.00
_cell.angle_gamma   90.00
#
_symmetry.space_group_name_H-M   'P 1'
#
loop_
_entity.id
_entity.type
_entity.pdbx_description
1 polymer ?
#
loop_
_entity_poly.entity_id
_entity_poly.type
_entity_poly.pdbx_seq_one_letter_code
_entity_poly.pdbx_strand_id
1 'polypeptide(L)'
;IFLEYTLKGSAGMIWKYIGTAAGLSPWFADRVESFDRTFTFYWGKTEKRVAYLVAQRNGVYVKFRWEDESPNTFFEMRISYNELTRENTLEVTDFAEKGETEDQKELWNSQIENLRRQSGM
;
A
#
# COMPACT_ATOMS: atom_id res chain seq x y z
N ILE A 1 -9.93 6.68 6.36
CA ILE A 1 -10.03 7.28 5.02
C ILE A 1 -10.04 6.18 3.96
N PHE A 2 -10.72 6.45 2.88
CA PHE A 2 -10.81 5.54 1.75
C PHE A 2 -10.41 6.30 0.48
N LEU A 3 -9.44 5.77 -0.26
CA LEU A 3 -8.92 6.38 -1.47
C LEU A 3 -8.97 5.38 -2.62
N GLU A 4 -9.18 5.88 -3.83
CA GLU A 4 -9.23 5.05 -5.03
C GLU A 4 -8.28 5.63 -6.08
N TYR A 5 -7.50 4.73 -6.69
CA TYR A 5 -6.53 5.12 -7.71
C TYR A 5 -6.68 4.19 -8.91
N THR A 6 -7.01 4.75 -10.06
CA THR A 6 -7.04 3.98 -11.30
C THR A 6 -5.61 3.70 -11.77
N LEU A 7 -5.30 2.45 -12.07
CA LEU A 7 -3.99 2.03 -12.55
C LEU A 7 -4.11 1.35 -13.92
N LYS A 8 -3.17 1.66 -14.81
CA LYS A 8 -3.14 1.10 -16.17
C LYS A 8 -2.36 -0.20 -16.19
N GLY A 9 -2.91 -1.22 -15.57
CA GLY A 9 -2.27 -2.52 -15.51
C GLY A 9 -3.26 -3.60 -15.18
N SER A 10 -2.85 -4.85 -15.37
CA SER A 10 -3.66 -6.00 -14.99
C SER A 10 -3.65 -6.17 -13.48
N ALA A 11 -4.63 -6.90 -12.95
CA ALA A 11 -4.64 -7.24 -11.53
C ALA A 11 -3.36 -7.97 -11.11
N GLY A 12 -2.84 -8.83 -11.97
CA GLY A 12 -1.59 -9.54 -11.68
C GLY A 12 -0.38 -8.62 -11.60
N MET A 13 -0.32 -7.59 -12.44
CA MET A 13 0.74 -6.58 -12.36
C MET A 13 0.65 -5.77 -11.07
N ILE A 14 -0.55 -5.34 -10.71
CA ILE A 14 -0.76 -4.57 -9.48
C ILE A 14 -0.36 -5.44 -8.27
N TRP A 15 -0.78 -6.70 -8.26
CA TRP A 15 -0.45 -7.61 -7.18
C TRP A 15 1.06 -7.75 -6.96
N LYS A 16 1.86 -7.76 -8.01
CA LYS A 16 3.32 -7.83 -7.91
C LYS A 16 3.91 -6.70 -7.08
N TYR A 17 3.27 -5.53 -7.08
CA TYR A 17 3.76 -4.35 -6.37
C TYR A 17 3.19 -4.20 -4.96
N ILE A 18 2.12 -4.89 -4.61
CA ILE A 18 1.51 -4.76 -3.27
C ILE A 18 1.60 -6.03 -2.43
N GLY A 19 1.79 -7.18 -3.06
CA GLY A 19 1.66 -8.48 -2.40
C GLY A 19 2.92 -9.01 -1.73
N THR A 20 4.08 -8.40 -1.96
CA THR A 20 5.36 -8.89 -1.42
C THR A 20 6.25 -7.73 -1.02
N ALA A 21 7.24 -8.01 -0.16
CA ALA A 21 8.24 -7.03 0.22
C ALA A 21 9.04 -6.54 -1.00
N ALA A 22 9.42 -7.45 -1.89
CA ALA A 22 10.13 -7.10 -3.12
C ALA A 22 9.30 -6.16 -4.01
N GLY A 23 7.99 -6.37 -4.08
CA GLY A 23 7.10 -5.53 -4.87
C GLY A 23 6.87 -4.16 -4.23
N LEU A 24 6.81 -4.08 -2.92
CA LEU A 24 6.62 -2.83 -2.18
C LEU A 24 7.88 -1.96 -2.18
N SER A 25 9.07 -2.58 -2.20
CA SER A 25 10.34 -1.86 -2.12
C SER A 25 10.51 -0.71 -3.12
N PRO A 26 10.15 -0.86 -4.41
CA PRO A 26 10.43 0.21 -5.38
C PRO A 26 9.66 1.50 -5.15
N TRP A 27 8.52 1.46 -4.46
CA TRP A 27 7.64 2.61 -4.43
C TRP A 27 7.13 3.02 -3.04
N PHE A 28 6.96 2.05 -2.13
CA PHE A 28 6.33 2.33 -0.83
C PHE A 28 7.32 2.92 0.17
N ALA A 29 8.57 2.53 0.08
CA ALA A 29 9.65 2.98 0.94
C ALA A 29 10.95 2.91 0.17
N ASP A 30 12.08 3.28 0.77
CA ASP A 30 13.38 3.12 0.13
C ASP A 30 13.76 1.64 0.04
N ARG A 31 13.35 0.86 1.05
CA ARG A 31 13.57 -0.58 1.09
C ARG A 31 12.52 -1.23 1.97
N VAL A 32 12.08 -2.42 1.60
CA VAL A 32 11.16 -3.22 2.40
C VAL A 32 11.73 -4.62 2.53
N GLU A 33 11.77 -5.12 3.75
CA GLU A 33 12.19 -6.48 4.04
C GLU A 33 11.07 -7.20 4.78
N SER A 34 10.94 -8.50 4.58
CA SER A 34 9.96 -9.28 5.32
C SER A 34 10.58 -10.57 5.84
N PHE A 35 10.13 -10.95 7.02
CA PHE A 35 10.40 -12.26 7.60
C PHE A 35 9.08 -12.77 8.18
N ASP A 36 8.62 -13.89 7.63
CA ASP A 36 7.32 -14.44 7.97
C ASP A 36 6.22 -13.38 7.68
N ARG A 37 5.45 -12.95 8.66
CA ARG A 37 4.39 -11.96 8.50
C ARG A 37 4.80 -10.57 8.99
N THR A 38 6.06 -10.36 9.29
CA THR A 38 6.59 -9.09 9.77
C THR A 38 7.30 -8.38 8.62
N PHE A 39 6.86 -7.15 8.33
CA PHE A 39 7.42 -6.31 7.28
C PHE A 39 8.12 -5.11 7.90
N THR A 40 9.36 -4.85 7.49
CA THR A 40 10.12 -3.70 7.96
C THR A 40 10.33 -2.76 6.76
N PHE A 41 9.92 -1.51 6.95
CA PHE A 41 10.00 -0.46 5.93
C PHE A 41 11.08 0.53 6.33
N TYR A 42 11.97 0.85 5.41
CA TYR A 42 13.10 1.76 5.66
C TYR A 42 12.99 2.99 4.78
N TRP A 43 13.15 4.16 5.39
CA TRP A 43 13.24 5.45 4.71
C TRP A 43 14.52 6.14 5.13
N GLY A 44 15.38 6.48 4.15
CA GLY A 44 16.67 7.06 4.42
C GLY A 44 17.56 6.11 5.22
N LYS A 45 18.44 6.67 6.04
CA LYS A 45 19.43 5.89 6.79
C LYS A 45 18.98 5.55 8.22
N THR A 46 18.02 6.30 8.74
CA THR A 46 17.70 6.22 10.18
C THR A 46 16.24 5.90 10.48
N GLU A 47 15.34 6.12 9.54
CA GLU A 47 13.93 5.90 9.80
C GLU A 47 13.51 4.50 9.36
N LYS A 48 12.87 3.77 10.27
CA LYS A 48 12.23 2.50 9.92
C LYS A 48 10.94 2.33 10.70
N ARG A 49 10.01 1.59 10.12
CA ARG A 49 8.77 1.20 10.77
C ARG A 49 8.49 -0.27 10.48
N VAL A 50 7.84 -0.91 11.44
CA VAL A 50 7.46 -2.31 11.34
C VAL A 50 5.95 -2.42 11.21
N ALA A 51 5.49 -3.28 10.30
CA ALA A 51 4.08 -3.62 10.17
C ALA A 51 3.92 -5.13 10.16
N TYR A 52 2.76 -5.57 10.63
CA TYR A 52 2.39 -6.98 10.59
C TYR A 52 1.35 -7.22 9.51
N LEU A 53 1.57 -8.22 8.68
CA LEU A 53 0.59 -8.65 7.70
C LEU A 53 -0.51 -9.40 8.46
N VAL A 54 -1.66 -8.77 8.66
CA VAL A 54 -2.73 -9.34 9.47
C VAL A 54 -3.73 -10.14 8.64
N ALA A 55 -3.85 -9.83 7.35
CA ALA A 55 -4.71 -10.59 6.44
C ALA A 55 -4.28 -10.35 5.00
N GLN A 56 -4.48 -11.35 4.16
CA GLN A 56 -4.29 -11.20 2.72
C GLN A 56 -5.10 -12.23 1.96
N ARG A 57 -5.42 -11.88 0.72
CA ARG A 57 -5.94 -12.81 -0.27
C ARG A 57 -5.15 -12.61 -1.53
N ASN A 58 -4.47 -13.67 -1.98
CA ASN A 58 -3.57 -13.61 -3.13
C ASN A 58 -4.28 -13.05 -4.36
N GLY A 59 -3.71 -12.02 -4.96
CA GLY A 59 -4.27 -11.36 -6.13
C GLY A 59 -5.40 -10.37 -5.83
N VAL A 60 -5.80 -10.21 -4.57
CA VAL A 60 -6.95 -9.38 -4.21
C VAL A 60 -6.60 -8.26 -3.25
N TYR A 61 -6.04 -8.57 -2.10
CA TYR A 61 -5.75 -7.54 -1.11
C TYR A 61 -4.65 -7.95 -0.13
N VAL A 62 -4.04 -6.93 0.49
CA VAL A 62 -3.16 -7.06 1.66
C VAL A 62 -3.62 -6.08 2.74
N LYS A 63 -3.55 -6.50 3.99
CA LYS A 63 -3.95 -5.70 5.14
C LYS A 63 -2.84 -5.76 6.18
N PHE A 64 -2.34 -4.58 6.57
CA PHE A 64 -1.23 -4.45 7.51
C PHE A 64 -1.64 -3.65 8.73
N ARG A 65 -0.96 -3.90 9.83
CA ARG A 65 -1.09 -3.14 11.06
C ARG A 65 0.29 -2.62 11.46
N TRP A 66 0.42 -1.31 11.62
CA TRP A 66 1.67 -0.72 12.10
C TRP A 66 1.90 -1.08 13.57
N GLU A 67 3.13 -1.47 13.90
CA GLU A 67 3.52 -1.78 15.27
C GLU A 67 3.41 -0.56 16.18
N ASP A 68 3.70 0.63 15.65
CA ASP A 68 3.74 1.89 16.40
C ASP A 68 2.39 2.63 16.44
N GLU A 69 1.30 1.99 16.00
CA GLU A 69 -0.04 2.58 16.04
C GLU A 69 -1.00 1.71 16.83
N SER A 70 -2.19 2.25 17.10
CA SER A 70 -3.22 1.54 17.84
C SER A 70 -3.54 0.18 17.18
N PRO A 71 -3.67 -0.89 17.96
CA PRO A 71 -3.99 -2.20 17.40
C PRO A 71 -5.37 -2.28 16.73
N ASN A 72 -6.20 -1.27 16.89
CA ASN A 72 -7.49 -1.18 16.20
C ASN A 72 -7.41 -0.51 14.84
N THR A 73 -6.22 -0.04 14.45
CA THR A 73 -6.00 0.59 13.15
C THR A 73 -5.32 -0.37 12.20
N PHE A 74 -5.47 -0.09 10.90
CA PHE A 74 -4.81 -0.88 9.85
C PHE A 74 -4.71 -0.03 8.59
N PHE A 75 -3.92 -0.48 7.61
CA PHE A 75 -4.07 -0.02 6.25
C PHE A 75 -4.23 -1.22 5.33
N GLU A 76 -5.05 -1.04 4.31
CA GLU A 76 -5.38 -2.10 3.36
C GLU A 76 -5.26 -1.58 1.94
N MET A 77 -4.69 -2.40 1.08
CA MET A 77 -4.66 -2.15 -0.36
C MET A 77 -5.40 -3.28 -1.05
N ARG A 78 -6.42 -2.92 -1.82
CA ARG A 78 -7.30 -3.89 -2.48
C ARG A 78 -7.40 -3.57 -3.97
N ILE A 79 -7.32 -4.61 -4.78
CA ILE A 79 -7.49 -4.50 -6.23
C ILE A 79 -8.96 -4.70 -6.56
N SER A 80 -9.54 -3.75 -7.32
CA SER A 80 -10.92 -3.81 -7.77
C SER A 80 -10.98 -3.57 -9.27
N TYR A 81 -11.90 -4.22 -9.95
CA TYR A 81 -12.09 -4.07 -11.39
C TYR A 81 -13.39 -3.33 -11.67
N ASN A 82 -13.30 -2.28 -12.50
CA ASN A 82 -14.47 -1.52 -12.93
C ASN A 82 -14.87 -1.99 -14.32
N GLU A 83 -16.01 -2.68 -14.41
CA GLU A 83 -16.49 -3.25 -15.67
C GLU A 83 -16.90 -2.19 -16.70
N LEU A 84 -17.34 -1.02 -16.25
CA LEU A 84 -17.76 0.06 -17.13
C LEU A 84 -16.59 0.68 -17.86
N THR A 85 -15.50 0.94 -17.15
CA THR A 85 -14.29 1.54 -17.74
C THR A 85 -13.27 0.50 -18.19
N ARG A 86 -13.43 -0.76 -17.75
CA ARG A 86 -12.50 -1.88 -17.97
C ARG A 86 -11.11 -1.57 -17.40
N GLU A 87 -11.09 -0.89 -16.27
CA GLU A 87 -9.86 -0.51 -15.60
C GLU A 87 -9.79 -1.12 -14.21
N ASN A 88 -8.57 -1.40 -13.76
CA ASN A 88 -8.32 -1.81 -12.39
C ASN A 88 -8.11 -0.59 -11.51
N THR A 89 -8.60 -0.66 -10.30
CA THR A 89 -8.48 0.40 -9.29
C THR A 89 -7.79 -0.19 -8.07
N LEU A 90 -6.85 0.55 -7.51
CA LEU A 90 -6.28 0.24 -6.21
C LEU A 90 -7.07 1.02 -5.17
N GLU A 91 -7.75 0.31 -4.30
CA GLU A 91 -8.53 0.88 -3.21
C GLU A 91 -7.68 0.84 -1.94
N VAL A 92 -7.50 1.99 -1.31
CA VAL A 92 -6.70 2.11 -0.09
C VAL A 92 -7.61 2.51 1.06
N THR A 93 -7.57 1.72 2.13
CA THR A 93 -8.23 2.05 3.40
C THR A 93 -7.15 2.28 4.43
N ASP A 94 -7.19 3.41 5.10
CA ASP A 94 -6.22 3.77 6.13
C ASP A 94 -6.91 4.60 7.21
N PHE A 95 -6.20 4.83 8.30
CA PHE A 95 -6.66 5.63 9.42
C PHE A 95 -5.81 6.89 9.53
N ALA A 96 -6.45 7.99 9.86
CA ALA A 96 -5.77 9.25 10.14
C ALA A 96 -6.33 9.83 11.42
N GLU A 97 -5.47 10.46 12.20
CA GLU A 97 -5.94 11.18 13.37
C GLU A 97 -6.71 12.42 12.96
N LYS A 98 -7.56 12.89 13.87
CA LYS A 98 -8.36 14.08 13.63
C LYS A 98 -7.45 15.27 13.34
N GLY A 99 -7.69 15.94 12.24
CA GLY A 99 -6.88 17.06 11.78
C GLY A 99 -5.71 16.67 10.87
N GLU A 100 -5.45 15.38 10.70
CA GLU A 100 -4.33 14.89 9.85
C GLU A 100 -4.79 14.18 8.59
N THR A 101 -6.09 14.20 8.31
CA THR A 101 -6.67 13.49 7.17
C THR A 101 -6.09 13.93 5.83
N GLU A 102 -5.94 15.24 5.62
CA GLU A 102 -5.41 15.75 4.36
C GLU A 102 -3.94 15.38 4.17
N ASP A 103 -3.13 15.44 5.23
CA ASP A 103 -1.74 15.04 5.18
C ASP A 103 -1.60 13.56 4.82
N GLN A 104 -2.46 12.73 5.39
CA GLN A 104 -2.46 11.29 5.12
C GLN A 104 -2.85 10.99 3.67
N LYS A 105 -3.82 11.72 3.14
CA LYS A 105 -4.20 11.60 1.72
C LYS A 105 -3.05 12.00 0.80
N GLU A 106 -2.38 13.09 1.10
CA GLU A 106 -1.25 13.56 0.30
C GLU A 106 -0.09 12.57 0.32
N LEU A 107 0.16 11.96 1.45
CA LEU A 107 1.19 10.92 1.56
C LEU A 107 0.86 9.74 0.64
N TRP A 108 -0.39 9.26 0.65
CA TRP A 108 -0.81 8.19 -0.25
C TRP A 108 -0.74 8.62 -1.70
N ASN A 109 -1.18 9.83 -2.03
CA ASN A 109 -1.10 10.35 -3.40
C ASN A 109 0.35 10.33 -3.90
N SER A 110 1.27 10.75 -3.06
CA SER A 110 2.69 10.77 -3.35
C SER A 110 3.25 9.37 -3.60
N GLN A 111 2.88 8.43 -2.75
CA GLN A 111 3.31 7.04 -2.88
C GLN A 111 2.75 6.40 -4.15
N ILE A 112 1.49 6.66 -4.49
CA ILE A 112 0.89 6.13 -5.71
C ILE A 112 1.53 6.74 -6.96
N GLU A 113 1.89 8.02 -6.94
CA GLU A 113 2.65 8.61 -8.04
C GLU A 113 3.99 7.91 -8.23
N ASN A 114 4.65 7.55 -7.13
CA ASN A 114 5.87 6.79 -7.17
C ASN A 114 5.64 5.38 -7.75
N LEU A 115 4.57 4.73 -7.36
CA LEU A 115 4.17 3.43 -7.93
C LEU A 115 3.99 3.54 -9.45
N ARG A 116 3.29 4.57 -9.91
CA ARG A 116 3.07 4.78 -11.35
C ARG A 116 4.38 4.96 -12.10
N ARG A 117 5.31 5.74 -11.55
CA ARG A 117 6.62 5.95 -12.16
C ARG A 117 7.44 4.67 -12.21
N GLN A 118 7.44 3.90 -11.15
CA GLN A 118 8.25 2.69 -11.04
C GLN A 118 7.69 1.54 -11.90
N SER A 119 6.37 1.46 -12.04
CA SER A 119 5.69 0.35 -12.71
C SER A 119 5.28 0.65 -14.14
N GLY A 120 5.18 1.91 -14.51
CA GLY A 120 4.61 2.33 -15.79
C GLY A 120 3.08 2.29 -15.82
N MET A 121 2.46 2.01 -14.70
CA MET A 121 1.00 1.97 -14.58
C MET A 121 0.42 3.35 -14.29
#